data_4804863e5ecac3886989378cf879b430
#
_entry.id   4804863e5ecac3886989378cf879b430
#
_cell.length_a   1.000
_cell.length_b   1.000
_cell.length_c   1.000
_cell.angle_alpha   90.00
_cell.angle_beta   90.00
_cell.angle_gamma   90.00
#
_symmetry.space_group_name_H-M   'P 1'
#
loop_
_entity.id
_entity.type
_entity.pdbx_description
1 polymer ?
#
loop_
_entity_poly.entity_id
_entity_poly.type
_entity_poly.pdbx_seq_one_letter_code
_entity_poly.pdbx_strand_id
1 'polypeptide(L)'
;MQERVIVGIDVGTTKICVLVGELDRDGKLNIVGVGTCPSQGLRRGVVVNIEETVTSIAAALDRAERLSGKKITTAYVGIAGSHIASENSKGFVAISPSDRDIVQNDISRAIEVARAIAIPANREVIHVIPRGYVVDGQEGIKNPIGMSGFRLEVETHIITGAVSSIHNLIKCVHKARVEIEDLVLEPLASSEAVLADGETDLGVALVDIGGGTTDIAVFSDGAIWQTVVLPIGGNLVTSDIAIGLRLPFGVAEELKVTYGHCDPSVIAEDDMIDLAQFMPDCDDLVPRKLLAEIIQARMEELFE
;
A
#
# COMPACT_ATOMS: atom_id res chain seq x y z
N MET A 1 -20.38 25.55 -8.62
CA MET A 1 -20.16 24.23 -7.96
C MET A 1 -18.81 24.33 -7.29
N GLN A 2 -18.72 24.00 -6.01
CA GLN A 2 -17.42 23.92 -5.33
C GLN A 2 -16.59 22.81 -5.99
N GLU A 3 -15.36 23.12 -6.36
CA GLU A 3 -14.37 22.12 -6.76
C GLU A 3 -14.21 21.12 -5.61
N ARG A 4 -14.41 19.84 -5.90
CA ARG A 4 -14.26 18.79 -4.89
C ARG A 4 -12.78 18.47 -4.74
N VAL A 5 -12.22 18.83 -3.60
CA VAL A 5 -10.83 18.50 -3.24
C VAL A 5 -10.81 17.09 -2.65
N ILE A 6 -9.87 16.28 -3.12
CA ILE A 6 -9.59 14.93 -2.62
C ILE A 6 -8.14 14.89 -2.19
N VAL A 7 -7.89 14.36 -0.99
CA VAL A 7 -6.55 14.27 -0.44
C VAL A 7 -6.23 12.82 -0.12
N GLY A 8 -5.06 12.36 -0.55
CA GLY A 8 -4.48 11.07 -0.18
C GLY A 8 -3.21 11.26 0.65
N ILE A 9 -3.08 10.48 1.71
CA ILE A 9 -1.87 10.41 2.55
C ILE A 9 -1.34 8.99 2.52
N ASP A 10 -0.15 8.82 1.97
CA ASP A 10 0.64 7.60 2.07
C ASP A 10 1.63 7.75 3.24
N VAL A 11 1.52 6.84 4.22
CA VAL A 11 2.35 6.83 5.44
C VAL A 11 3.35 5.68 5.37
N GLY A 12 4.31 5.79 4.45
CA GLY A 12 5.30 4.75 4.21
C GLY A 12 6.45 4.73 5.23
N THR A 13 7.18 3.61 5.25
CA THR A 13 8.33 3.41 6.17
C THR A 13 9.49 4.37 5.92
N THR A 14 9.71 4.76 4.67
CA THR A 14 10.85 5.62 4.26
C THR A 14 10.42 7.06 3.99
N LYS A 15 9.21 7.23 3.46
CA LYS A 15 8.68 8.50 2.99
C LYS A 15 7.21 8.62 3.36
N ILE A 16 6.78 9.81 3.77
CA ILE A 16 5.36 10.19 3.82
C ILE A 16 5.07 11.07 2.61
N CYS A 17 3.99 10.76 1.90
CA CYS A 17 3.55 11.49 0.73
C CYS A 17 2.09 11.94 0.90
N VAL A 18 1.84 13.21 0.61
CA VAL A 18 0.49 13.79 0.61
C VAL A 18 0.21 14.32 -0.80
N LEU A 19 -0.87 13.85 -1.39
CA LEU A 19 -1.36 14.30 -2.69
C LEU A 19 -2.66 15.08 -2.51
N VAL A 20 -2.74 16.24 -3.16
CA VAL A 20 -3.98 17.04 -3.22
C VAL A 20 -4.45 17.06 -4.66
N GLY A 21 -5.65 16.56 -4.89
CA GLY A 21 -6.30 16.51 -6.19
C GLY A 21 -7.59 17.35 -6.22
N GLU A 22 -7.89 17.88 -7.37
CA GLU A 22 -9.16 18.54 -7.67
C GLU A 22 -9.89 17.84 -8.80
N LEU A 23 -11.17 17.57 -8.61
CA LEU A 23 -12.03 17.08 -9.68
C LEU A 23 -12.49 18.27 -10.52
N ASP A 24 -12.22 18.24 -11.81
CA ASP A 24 -12.76 19.20 -12.77
C ASP A 24 -14.23 18.91 -13.07
N ARG A 25 -14.82 19.73 -13.98
CA ARG A 25 -16.25 19.63 -14.33
C ARG A 25 -16.59 18.33 -15.09
N ASP A 26 -15.58 17.73 -15.71
CA ASP A 26 -15.70 16.51 -16.50
C ASP A 26 -15.42 15.26 -15.64
N GLY A 27 -15.16 15.45 -14.33
CA GLY A 27 -14.87 14.39 -13.37
C GLY A 27 -13.42 13.90 -13.41
N LYS A 28 -12.54 14.59 -14.13
CA LYS A 28 -11.11 14.24 -14.18
C LYS A 28 -10.38 14.78 -12.95
N LEU A 29 -9.58 13.92 -12.33
CA LEU A 29 -8.72 14.28 -11.19
C LEU A 29 -7.43 14.94 -11.68
N ASN A 30 -7.18 16.16 -11.20
CA ASN A 30 -5.95 16.90 -11.47
C ASN A 30 -5.17 17.08 -10.16
N ILE A 31 -3.91 16.66 -10.14
CA ILE A 31 -3.04 16.84 -8.96
C ILE A 31 -2.57 18.29 -8.91
N VAL A 32 -2.94 18.99 -7.85
CA VAL A 32 -2.64 20.42 -7.62
C VAL A 32 -1.62 20.67 -6.52
N GLY A 33 -1.31 19.65 -5.72
CA GLY A 33 -0.30 19.74 -4.66
C GLY A 33 0.29 18.40 -4.30
N VAL A 34 1.59 18.40 -4.01
CA VAL A 34 2.34 17.22 -3.54
C VAL A 34 3.22 17.65 -2.36
N GLY A 35 3.10 16.94 -1.24
CA GLY A 35 3.97 17.13 -0.09
C GLY A 35 4.69 15.84 0.27
N THR A 36 6.01 15.84 0.28
CA THR A 36 6.80 14.67 0.69
C THR A 36 7.71 15.00 1.85
N CYS A 37 7.88 14.06 2.77
CA CYS A 37 8.81 14.19 3.90
C CYS A 37 9.45 12.83 4.18
N PRO A 38 10.74 12.75 4.56
CA PRO A 38 11.31 11.54 5.12
C PRO A 38 10.47 11.05 6.30
N SER A 39 10.18 9.78 6.33
CA SER A 39 9.39 9.15 7.40
C SER A 39 10.25 8.84 8.59
N GLN A 40 9.77 9.19 9.77
CA GLN A 40 10.35 8.80 11.05
C GLN A 40 9.27 8.18 11.94
N GLY A 41 9.68 7.29 12.85
CA GLY A 41 8.76 6.64 13.78
C GLY A 41 7.98 5.46 13.20
N LEU A 42 8.30 5.01 11.96
CA LEU A 42 7.73 3.79 11.36
C LEU A 42 8.80 2.71 11.18
N ARG A 43 8.37 1.46 11.33
CA ARG A 43 9.18 0.29 11.04
C ARG A 43 8.30 -0.79 10.39
N ARG A 44 8.64 -1.23 9.18
CA ARG A 44 7.88 -2.25 8.41
C ARG A 44 6.39 -1.91 8.30
N GLY A 45 6.06 -0.66 8.00
CA GLY A 45 4.69 -0.18 7.91
C GLY A 45 3.95 -0.02 9.24
N VAL A 46 4.61 -0.19 10.39
CA VAL A 46 3.99 -0.09 11.71
C VAL A 46 4.55 1.11 12.48
N VAL A 47 3.67 1.91 13.09
CA VAL A 47 4.07 3.04 13.94
C VAL A 47 4.73 2.52 15.22
N VAL A 48 6.00 2.89 15.43
CA VAL A 48 6.79 2.56 16.62
C VAL A 48 7.06 3.79 17.49
N ASN A 49 6.94 5.00 16.92
CA ASN A 49 7.02 6.26 17.65
C ASN A 49 5.98 7.26 17.11
N ILE A 50 4.94 7.52 17.93
CA ILE A 50 3.81 8.38 17.53
C ILE A 50 4.27 9.82 17.27
N GLU A 51 5.14 10.39 18.11
CA GLU A 51 5.53 11.82 18.02
C GLU A 51 6.35 12.09 16.77
N GLU A 52 7.30 11.23 16.45
CA GLU A 52 8.09 11.32 15.21
C GLU A 52 7.20 11.17 13.96
N THR A 53 6.28 10.20 13.99
CA THR A 53 5.34 9.98 12.88
C THR A 53 4.43 11.19 12.67
N VAL A 54 3.86 11.76 13.75
CA VAL A 54 3.05 12.99 13.69
C VAL A 54 3.84 14.15 13.09
N THR A 55 5.08 14.32 13.50
CA THR A 55 5.96 15.40 12.98
C THR A 55 6.21 15.24 11.48
N SER A 56 6.47 14.00 11.03
CA SER A 56 6.69 13.70 9.61
C SER A 56 5.40 13.90 8.77
N ILE A 57 4.23 13.46 9.28
CA ILE A 57 2.93 13.69 8.62
C ILE A 57 2.66 15.21 8.51
N ALA A 58 2.82 15.96 9.62
CA ALA A 58 2.56 17.40 9.63
C ALA A 58 3.47 18.16 8.64
N ALA A 59 4.74 17.75 8.51
CA ALA A 59 5.67 18.35 7.56
C ALA A 59 5.28 18.08 6.10
N ALA A 60 4.79 16.88 5.79
CA ALA A 60 4.29 16.55 4.45
C ALA A 60 3.00 17.32 4.13
N LEU A 61 2.06 17.42 5.08
CA LEU A 61 0.83 18.21 4.96
C LEU A 61 1.13 19.67 4.68
N ASP A 62 2.01 20.31 5.47
CA ASP A 62 2.38 21.71 5.29
C ASP A 62 2.95 22.00 3.88
N ARG A 63 3.76 21.08 3.34
CA ARG A 63 4.29 21.20 1.97
C ARG A 63 3.18 21.07 0.92
N ALA A 64 2.26 20.11 1.08
CA ALA A 64 1.14 19.93 0.16
C ALA A 64 0.17 21.13 0.19
N GLU A 65 -0.14 21.66 1.40
CA GLU A 65 -0.96 22.86 1.57
C GLU A 65 -0.34 24.10 0.92
N ARG A 66 0.97 24.28 1.07
CA ARG A 66 1.68 25.42 0.44
C ARG A 66 1.66 25.34 -1.08
N LEU A 67 1.85 24.15 -1.67
CA LEU A 67 1.85 24.00 -3.12
C LEU A 67 0.46 24.10 -3.72
N SER A 68 -0.56 23.51 -3.08
CA SER A 68 -1.93 23.52 -3.56
C SER A 68 -2.69 24.82 -3.25
N GLY A 69 -2.24 25.57 -2.23
CA GLY A 69 -3.00 26.72 -1.68
C GLY A 69 -4.29 26.30 -0.97
N LYS A 70 -4.50 25.01 -0.73
CA LYS A 70 -5.69 24.45 -0.09
C LYS A 70 -5.38 24.01 1.33
N LYS A 71 -6.33 24.24 2.26
CA LYS A 71 -6.25 23.71 3.62
C LYS A 71 -6.75 22.27 3.62
N ILE A 72 -5.96 21.38 4.22
CA ILE A 72 -6.29 19.95 4.32
C ILE A 72 -6.94 19.69 5.67
N THR A 73 -8.20 19.25 5.65
CA THR A 73 -8.96 18.92 6.86
C THR A 73 -9.39 17.46 6.90
N THR A 74 -9.54 16.82 5.74
CA THR A 74 -9.91 15.41 5.58
C THR A 74 -9.01 14.74 4.54
N ALA A 75 -8.76 13.44 4.67
CA ALA A 75 -7.98 12.69 3.71
C ALA A 75 -8.32 11.18 3.73
N TYR A 76 -8.11 10.52 2.59
CA TYR A 76 -7.93 9.07 2.51
C TYR A 76 -6.52 8.73 2.95
N VAL A 77 -6.36 7.69 3.76
CA VAL A 77 -5.05 7.32 4.31
C VAL A 77 -4.68 5.92 3.87
N GLY A 78 -3.51 5.79 3.24
CA GLY A 78 -2.91 4.51 2.89
C GLY A 78 -2.56 3.71 4.14
N ILE A 79 -2.82 2.41 4.10
CA ILE A 79 -2.42 1.48 5.14
C ILE A 79 -1.74 0.27 4.51
N ALA A 80 -0.54 -0.04 5.00
CA ALA A 80 0.22 -1.24 4.69
C ALA A 80 0.97 -1.70 5.94
N GLY A 81 1.71 -2.78 5.83
CA GLY A 81 2.59 -3.24 6.90
C GLY A 81 2.34 -4.70 7.30
N SER A 82 3.31 -5.25 8.02
CA SER A 82 3.34 -6.66 8.43
C SER A 82 2.18 -7.14 9.30
N HIS A 83 1.33 -6.21 9.74
CA HIS A 83 0.13 -6.50 10.54
C HIS A 83 -1.11 -6.78 9.70
N ILE A 84 -1.06 -6.55 8.39
CA ILE A 84 -2.14 -6.84 7.45
C ILE A 84 -2.21 -8.35 7.18
N ALA A 85 -3.42 -8.87 7.10
CA ALA A 85 -3.69 -10.23 6.64
C ALA A 85 -4.98 -10.25 5.85
N SER A 86 -5.11 -11.20 4.97
CA SER A 86 -6.31 -11.39 4.16
C SER A 86 -6.77 -12.83 4.15
N GLU A 87 -8.07 -13.03 3.96
CA GLU A 87 -8.66 -14.33 3.73
C GLU A 87 -9.87 -14.21 2.80
N ASN A 88 -10.19 -15.30 2.13
CA ASN A 88 -11.35 -15.36 1.26
C ASN A 88 -12.50 -16.04 2.01
N SER A 89 -13.70 -15.49 1.90
CA SER A 89 -14.90 -16.00 2.54
C SER A 89 -16.06 -16.05 1.56
N LYS A 90 -17.04 -16.93 1.86
CA LYS A 90 -18.27 -17.06 1.10
C LYS A 90 -19.47 -16.76 1.99
N GLY A 91 -20.41 -15.99 1.47
CA GLY A 91 -21.68 -15.74 2.11
C GLY A 91 -22.83 -16.12 1.18
N PHE A 92 -23.92 -16.58 1.72
CA PHE A 92 -25.10 -16.90 0.93
C PHE A 92 -26.38 -16.46 1.62
N VAL A 93 -27.37 -16.12 0.81
CA VAL A 93 -28.72 -15.76 1.28
C VAL A 93 -29.77 -16.38 0.37
N ALA A 94 -30.92 -16.71 0.98
CA ALA A 94 -32.11 -17.06 0.20
C ALA A 94 -32.81 -15.79 -0.28
N ILE A 95 -33.27 -15.82 -1.55
CA ILE A 95 -34.04 -14.74 -2.14
C ILE A 95 -35.52 -14.97 -1.81
N SER A 96 -36.27 -13.89 -1.55
CA SER A 96 -37.68 -13.99 -1.15
C SER A 96 -38.54 -14.59 -2.27
N PRO A 97 -39.44 -15.53 -1.94
CA PRO A 97 -40.33 -16.15 -2.94
C PRO A 97 -41.30 -15.17 -3.63
N SER A 98 -41.59 -14.02 -2.99
CA SER A 98 -42.53 -13.02 -3.51
C SER A 98 -41.91 -12.10 -4.58
N ASP A 99 -40.56 -12.00 -4.58
CA ASP A 99 -39.87 -11.11 -5.48
C ASP A 99 -38.55 -11.83 -5.85
N ARG A 100 -38.57 -12.63 -6.91
CA ARG A 100 -37.45 -13.51 -7.29
C ARG A 100 -36.27 -12.76 -7.87
N ASP A 101 -36.40 -11.47 -8.10
CA ASP A 101 -35.32 -10.64 -8.65
C ASP A 101 -34.40 -10.19 -7.55
N ILE A 102 -33.12 -10.43 -7.75
CA ILE A 102 -32.06 -10.07 -6.82
C ILE A 102 -31.93 -8.55 -6.79
N VAL A 103 -31.97 -7.99 -5.58
CA VAL A 103 -31.83 -6.55 -5.33
C VAL A 103 -30.57 -6.24 -4.53
N GLN A 104 -30.18 -4.96 -4.49
CA GLN A 104 -28.98 -4.51 -3.76
C GLN A 104 -28.97 -4.96 -2.28
N ASN A 105 -30.13 -5.02 -1.65
CA ASN A 105 -30.25 -5.47 -0.25
C ASN A 105 -29.85 -6.95 -0.07
N ASP A 106 -30.10 -7.81 -1.07
CA ASP A 106 -29.71 -9.23 -1.00
C ASP A 106 -28.20 -9.37 -1.10
N ILE A 107 -27.56 -8.56 -1.97
CA ILE A 107 -26.10 -8.47 -2.08
C ILE A 107 -25.50 -8.03 -0.74
N SER A 108 -26.03 -6.96 -0.15
CA SER A 108 -25.54 -6.45 1.14
C SER A 108 -25.67 -7.52 2.24
N ARG A 109 -26.79 -8.26 2.29
CA ARG A 109 -27.00 -9.36 3.22
C ARG A 109 -26.01 -10.51 3.00
N ALA A 110 -25.76 -10.89 1.74
CA ALA A 110 -24.80 -11.93 1.41
C ALA A 110 -23.36 -11.55 1.84
N ILE A 111 -22.97 -10.29 1.61
CA ILE A 111 -21.68 -9.75 2.05
C ILE A 111 -21.58 -9.75 3.58
N GLU A 112 -22.63 -9.35 4.31
CA GLU A 112 -22.62 -9.40 5.78
C GLU A 112 -22.49 -10.84 6.31
N VAL A 113 -23.09 -11.83 5.64
CA VAL A 113 -22.89 -13.26 5.97
C VAL A 113 -21.44 -13.66 5.71
N ALA A 114 -20.85 -13.26 4.57
CA ALA A 114 -19.46 -13.54 4.27
C ALA A 114 -18.50 -12.86 5.29
N ARG A 115 -18.85 -11.67 5.76
CA ARG A 115 -18.09 -10.92 6.76
C ARG A 115 -18.14 -11.55 8.15
N ALA A 116 -19.17 -12.35 8.46
CA ALA A 116 -19.39 -12.98 9.78
C ALA A 116 -18.45 -14.17 10.05
N ILE A 117 -17.24 -14.16 9.49
CA ILE A 117 -16.17 -15.10 9.83
C ILE A 117 -15.60 -14.82 11.22
N ALA A 118 -14.97 -15.83 11.83
CA ALA A 118 -14.33 -15.69 13.13
C ALA A 118 -13.03 -14.88 13.05
N ILE A 119 -13.15 -13.55 13.07
CA ILE A 119 -12.00 -12.66 13.12
C ILE A 119 -11.48 -12.62 14.58
N PRO A 120 -10.16 -12.81 14.78
CA PRO A 120 -9.57 -12.71 16.13
C PRO A 120 -9.85 -11.32 16.76
N ALA A 121 -10.10 -11.28 18.07
CA ALA A 121 -10.47 -10.04 18.77
C ALA A 121 -9.41 -8.91 18.70
N ASN A 122 -8.16 -9.23 18.37
CA ASN A 122 -7.07 -8.28 18.17
C ASN A 122 -6.93 -7.79 16.72
N ARG A 123 -7.88 -8.14 15.85
CA ARG A 123 -7.92 -7.70 14.44
C ARG A 123 -9.25 -7.03 14.13
N GLU A 124 -9.23 -6.11 13.19
CA GLU A 124 -10.44 -5.50 12.64
C GLU A 124 -10.41 -5.52 11.11
N VAL A 125 -11.61 -5.50 10.51
CA VAL A 125 -11.79 -5.51 9.06
C VAL A 125 -11.49 -4.12 8.51
N ILE A 126 -10.62 -4.06 7.51
CA ILE A 126 -10.32 -2.84 6.74
C ILE A 126 -11.18 -2.83 5.47
N HIS A 127 -11.15 -3.94 4.70
CA HIS A 127 -11.93 -4.06 3.47
C HIS A 127 -12.66 -5.39 3.39
N VAL A 128 -13.84 -5.38 2.76
CA VAL A 128 -14.57 -6.57 2.30
C VAL A 128 -14.88 -6.35 0.83
N ILE A 129 -14.19 -7.05 -0.05
CA ILE A 129 -14.25 -6.84 -1.49
C ILE A 129 -14.91 -8.04 -2.15
N PRO A 130 -16.09 -7.87 -2.80
CA PRO A 130 -16.70 -8.93 -3.58
C PRO A 130 -15.80 -9.33 -4.76
N ARG A 131 -15.63 -10.62 -4.98
CA ARG A 131 -14.85 -11.21 -6.07
C ARG A 131 -15.74 -11.70 -7.20
N GLY A 132 -16.93 -12.19 -6.87
CA GLY A 132 -17.89 -12.71 -7.81
C GLY A 132 -19.14 -13.22 -7.09
N TYR A 133 -20.15 -13.53 -7.89
CA TYR A 133 -21.44 -13.99 -7.39
C TYR A 133 -21.82 -15.31 -8.06
N VAL A 134 -22.62 -16.10 -7.32
CA VAL A 134 -23.20 -17.35 -7.82
C VAL A 134 -24.71 -17.28 -7.56
N VAL A 135 -25.52 -17.51 -8.61
CA VAL A 135 -26.99 -17.54 -8.52
C VAL A 135 -27.44 -18.93 -8.87
N ASP A 136 -28.11 -19.63 -7.94
CA ASP A 136 -28.62 -21.00 -8.11
C ASP A 136 -27.58 -22.00 -8.68
N GLY A 137 -26.27 -21.80 -8.29
CA GLY A 137 -25.17 -22.63 -8.76
C GLY A 137 -24.53 -22.19 -10.08
N GLN A 138 -25.00 -21.11 -10.71
CA GLN A 138 -24.36 -20.50 -11.87
C GLN A 138 -23.26 -19.54 -11.39
N GLU A 139 -22.00 -19.88 -11.66
CA GLU A 139 -20.80 -19.12 -11.33
C GLU A 139 -20.49 -18.05 -12.39
N GLY A 140 -19.49 -17.18 -12.09
CA GLY A 140 -18.96 -16.18 -13.03
C GLY A 140 -19.83 -14.93 -13.20
N ILE A 141 -20.77 -14.70 -12.29
CA ILE A 141 -21.65 -13.53 -12.34
C ILE A 141 -20.95 -12.35 -11.70
N LYS A 142 -20.70 -11.29 -12.49
CA LYS A 142 -20.09 -10.01 -12.01
C LYS A 142 -21.14 -9.08 -11.37
N ASN A 143 -22.37 -9.07 -11.88
CA ASN A 143 -23.47 -8.26 -11.34
C ASN A 143 -24.78 -9.07 -11.33
N PRO A 144 -25.27 -9.50 -10.17
CA PRO A 144 -26.47 -10.30 -10.05
C PRO A 144 -27.77 -9.46 -9.97
N ILE A 145 -27.71 -8.12 -9.90
CA ILE A 145 -28.90 -7.26 -9.76
C ILE A 145 -29.86 -7.47 -10.94
N GLY A 146 -31.14 -7.72 -10.64
CA GLY A 146 -32.19 -7.97 -11.61
C GLY A 146 -32.21 -9.40 -12.18
N MET A 147 -31.30 -10.28 -11.78
CA MET A 147 -31.39 -11.72 -12.09
C MET A 147 -32.41 -12.37 -11.19
N SER A 148 -33.17 -13.29 -11.75
CA SER A 148 -34.11 -14.11 -10.97
C SER A 148 -33.40 -15.34 -10.42
N GLY A 149 -33.62 -15.65 -9.15
CA GLY A 149 -33.01 -16.80 -8.47
C GLY A 149 -33.62 -17.08 -7.10
N PHE A 150 -33.24 -18.22 -6.51
CA PHE A 150 -33.66 -18.61 -5.17
C PHE A 150 -32.53 -18.43 -4.14
N ARG A 151 -31.29 -18.52 -4.59
CA ARG A 151 -30.09 -18.44 -3.74
C ARG A 151 -29.04 -17.57 -4.40
N LEU A 152 -28.59 -16.56 -3.66
CA LEU A 152 -27.44 -15.73 -4.02
C LEU A 152 -26.28 -16.11 -3.10
N GLU A 153 -25.11 -16.40 -3.70
CA GLU A 153 -23.84 -16.53 -3.00
C GLU A 153 -22.91 -15.42 -3.45
N VAL A 154 -22.05 -14.95 -2.56
CA VAL A 154 -20.96 -14.01 -2.84
C VAL A 154 -19.64 -14.61 -2.36
N GLU A 155 -18.62 -14.51 -3.18
CA GLU A 155 -17.25 -14.72 -2.76
C GLU A 155 -16.61 -13.36 -2.43
N THR A 156 -15.97 -13.24 -1.28
CA THR A 156 -15.34 -11.98 -0.82
C THR A 156 -13.89 -12.20 -0.46
N HIS A 157 -13.07 -11.18 -0.73
CA HIS A 157 -11.73 -11.03 -0.19
C HIS A 157 -11.82 -10.10 1.02
N ILE A 158 -11.46 -10.59 2.21
CA ILE A 158 -11.56 -9.85 3.47
C ILE A 158 -10.15 -9.48 3.91
N ILE A 159 -9.90 -8.20 4.08
CA ILE A 159 -8.62 -7.66 4.52
C ILE A 159 -8.77 -7.16 5.95
N THR A 160 -7.88 -7.62 6.81
CA THR A 160 -7.89 -7.27 8.25
C THR A 160 -6.52 -6.73 8.67
N GLY A 161 -6.50 -5.91 9.71
CA GLY A 161 -5.29 -5.43 10.33
C GLY A 161 -5.31 -5.57 11.86
N ALA A 162 -4.15 -5.52 12.50
CA ALA A 162 -4.10 -5.50 13.95
C ALA A 162 -4.69 -4.19 14.50
N VAL A 163 -5.67 -4.29 15.41
CA VAL A 163 -6.38 -3.15 16.02
C VAL A 163 -5.41 -2.08 16.54
N SER A 164 -4.36 -2.51 17.26
CA SER A 164 -3.38 -1.56 17.82
C SER A 164 -2.61 -0.78 16.77
N SER A 165 -2.24 -1.41 15.64
CA SER A 165 -1.51 -0.77 14.54
C SER A 165 -2.39 0.23 13.81
N ILE A 166 -3.63 -0.16 13.48
CA ILE A 166 -4.63 0.71 12.86
C ILE A 166 -4.90 1.94 13.74
N HIS A 167 -5.19 1.74 15.03
CA HIS A 167 -5.47 2.83 15.95
C HIS A 167 -4.27 3.76 16.16
N ASN A 168 -3.03 3.25 16.14
CA ASN A 168 -1.85 4.09 16.23
C ASN A 168 -1.70 4.98 14.98
N LEU A 169 -1.94 4.44 13.78
CA LEU A 169 -1.94 5.22 12.54
C LEU A 169 -3.02 6.31 12.58
N ILE A 170 -4.28 5.94 12.90
CA ILE A 170 -5.40 6.88 13.06
C ILE A 170 -5.05 8.00 14.03
N LYS A 171 -4.47 7.63 15.19
CA LYS A 171 -4.05 8.59 16.20
C LYS A 171 -2.97 9.56 15.71
N CYS A 172 -2.03 9.10 14.88
CA CYS A 172 -1.01 9.97 14.29
C CYS A 172 -1.64 11.00 13.33
N VAL A 173 -2.55 10.55 12.45
CA VAL A 173 -3.23 11.43 11.49
C VAL A 173 -4.13 12.46 12.20
N HIS A 174 -4.92 12.03 13.19
CA HIS A 174 -5.75 12.95 13.99
C HIS A 174 -4.91 13.97 14.78
N LYS A 175 -3.76 13.56 15.35
CA LYS A 175 -2.83 14.49 16.00
C LYS A 175 -2.21 15.50 15.01
N ALA A 176 -2.06 15.13 13.75
CA ALA A 176 -1.69 16.05 12.67
C ALA A 176 -2.86 16.94 12.19
N ARG A 177 -4.05 16.86 12.85
CA ARG A 177 -5.27 17.67 12.64
C ARG A 177 -5.96 17.38 11.30
N VAL A 178 -5.90 16.14 10.84
CA VAL A 178 -6.63 15.66 9.66
C VAL A 178 -7.61 14.57 10.10
N GLU A 179 -8.86 14.68 9.66
CA GLU A 179 -9.87 13.63 9.81
C GLU A 179 -9.70 12.61 8.68
N ILE A 180 -9.92 11.35 9.00
CA ILE A 180 -9.78 10.25 8.03
C ILE A 180 -11.14 10.00 7.37
N GLU A 181 -11.20 10.15 6.05
CA GLU A 181 -12.38 9.79 5.24
C GLU A 181 -12.51 8.26 5.20
N ASP A 182 -11.42 7.57 4.85
CA ASP A 182 -11.33 6.11 4.84
C ASP A 182 -9.86 5.65 4.90
N LEU A 183 -9.66 4.39 5.34
CA LEU A 183 -8.38 3.69 5.27
C LEU A 183 -8.35 2.83 4.01
N VAL A 184 -7.35 3.01 3.18
CA VAL A 184 -7.22 2.30 1.91
C VAL A 184 -5.96 1.44 1.94
N LEU A 185 -6.10 0.14 1.69
CA LEU A 185 -4.94 -0.74 1.54
C LEU A 185 -4.06 -0.26 0.38
N GLU A 186 -2.77 -0.04 0.62
CA GLU A 186 -1.86 0.55 -0.37
C GLU A 186 -1.81 -0.21 -1.71
N PRO A 187 -1.71 -1.55 -1.79
CA PRO A 187 -1.77 -2.25 -3.07
C PRO A 187 -3.05 -2.03 -3.88
N LEU A 188 -4.19 -1.75 -3.22
CA LEU A 188 -5.42 -1.38 -3.92
C LEU A 188 -5.32 0.01 -4.54
N ALA A 189 -4.77 0.97 -3.79
CA ALA A 189 -4.56 2.32 -4.30
C ALA A 189 -3.53 2.32 -5.46
N SER A 190 -2.44 1.56 -5.30
CA SER A 190 -1.41 1.40 -6.34
C SER A 190 -1.97 0.76 -7.61
N SER A 191 -2.87 -0.25 -7.47
CA SER A 191 -3.48 -0.92 -8.64
C SER A 191 -4.31 0.04 -9.49
N GLU A 192 -5.09 0.91 -8.87
CA GLU A 192 -5.90 1.93 -9.57
C GLU A 192 -5.04 2.95 -10.32
N ALA A 193 -3.78 3.16 -9.88
CA ALA A 193 -2.89 4.13 -10.49
C ALA A 193 -2.00 3.58 -11.60
N VAL A 194 -1.67 2.27 -11.57
CA VAL A 194 -0.64 1.70 -12.46
C VAL A 194 -1.15 0.60 -13.39
N LEU A 195 -2.24 -0.09 -13.05
CA LEU A 195 -2.79 -1.14 -13.92
C LEU A 195 -3.63 -0.54 -15.04
N ALA A 196 -3.45 -1.06 -16.24
CA ALA A 196 -4.27 -0.68 -17.39
C ALA A 196 -5.59 -1.48 -17.43
N ASP A 197 -6.58 -0.91 -18.13
CA ASP A 197 -7.85 -1.59 -18.37
C ASP A 197 -7.62 -2.97 -19.00
N GLY A 198 -8.26 -4.00 -18.41
CA GLY A 198 -8.19 -5.38 -18.89
C GLY A 198 -7.02 -6.22 -18.33
N GLU A 199 -5.99 -5.64 -17.72
CA GLU A 199 -4.92 -6.43 -17.08
C GLU A 199 -5.48 -7.26 -15.92
N THR A 200 -6.38 -6.68 -15.13
CA THR A 200 -7.06 -7.38 -14.02
C THR A 200 -7.94 -8.53 -14.48
N ASP A 201 -8.54 -8.44 -15.69
CA ASP A 201 -9.34 -9.52 -16.28
C ASP A 201 -8.45 -10.68 -16.75
N LEU A 202 -7.29 -10.38 -17.33
CA LEU A 202 -6.35 -11.38 -17.86
C LEU A 202 -5.54 -12.09 -16.77
N GLY A 203 -5.43 -11.47 -15.62
CA GLY A 203 -4.60 -11.92 -14.51
C GLY A 203 -3.28 -11.14 -14.43
N VAL A 204 -3.07 -10.46 -13.30
CA VAL A 204 -1.88 -9.65 -13.05
C VAL A 204 -1.50 -9.73 -11.57
N ALA A 205 -0.20 -9.72 -11.29
CA ALA A 205 0.34 -9.51 -9.96
C ALA A 205 0.97 -8.13 -9.87
N LEU A 206 0.45 -7.30 -8.99
CA LEU A 206 1.06 -6.04 -8.60
C LEU A 206 2.03 -6.31 -7.44
N VAL A 207 3.26 -5.86 -7.58
CA VAL A 207 4.30 -5.96 -6.53
C VAL A 207 4.79 -4.56 -6.21
N ASP A 208 4.49 -4.09 -5.01
CA ASP A 208 4.94 -2.80 -4.48
C ASP A 208 6.09 -3.03 -3.50
N ILE A 209 7.31 -2.66 -3.90
CA ILE A 209 8.52 -2.85 -3.09
C ILE A 209 8.86 -1.54 -2.41
N GLY A 210 8.42 -1.42 -1.15
CA GLY A 210 8.69 -0.27 -0.31
C GLY A 210 10.05 -0.35 0.41
N GLY A 211 10.27 0.59 1.33
CA GLY A 211 11.46 0.57 2.18
C GLY A 211 11.43 -0.54 3.23
N GLY A 212 10.28 -0.79 3.84
CA GLY A 212 10.14 -1.74 4.96
C GLY A 212 9.32 -2.99 4.69
N THR A 213 8.46 -2.95 3.65
CA THR A 213 7.56 -4.01 3.23
C THR A 213 7.59 -4.18 1.72
N THR A 214 7.20 -5.36 1.28
CA THR A 214 6.81 -5.65 -0.10
C THR A 214 5.37 -6.12 -0.07
N ASP A 215 4.51 -5.37 -0.73
CA ASP A 215 3.08 -5.59 -0.76
C ASP A 215 2.68 -6.18 -2.13
N ILE A 216 1.98 -7.32 -2.11
CA ILE A 216 1.61 -8.05 -3.32
C ILE A 216 0.09 -8.13 -3.41
N ALA A 217 -0.47 -7.77 -4.55
CA ALA A 217 -1.88 -7.99 -4.88
C ALA A 217 -2.00 -8.75 -6.19
N VAL A 218 -2.75 -9.85 -6.17
CA VAL A 218 -3.01 -10.67 -7.35
C VAL A 218 -4.45 -10.45 -7.78
N PHE A 219 -4.64 -10.15 -9.05
CA PHE A 219 -5.95 -9.95 -9.69
C PHE A 219 -6.18 -11.03 -10.74
N SER A 220 -7.42 -11.45 -10.91
CA SER A 220 -7.91 -12.32 -11.99
C SER A 220 -9.41 -12.11 -12.17
N ASP A 221 -9.90 -12.22 -13.40
CA ASP A 221 -11.32 -12.05 -13.76
C ASP A 221 -11.90 -10.70 -13.32
N GLY A 222 -11.06 -9.66 -13.25
CA GLY A 222 -11.42 -8.31 -12.82
C GLY A 222 -11.61 -8.16 -11.31
N ALA A 223 -11.17 -9.13 -10.51
CA ALA A 223 -11.30 -9.11 -9.05
C ALA A 223 -9.97 -9.41 -8.36
N ILE A 224 -9.85 -8.92 -7.12
CA ILE A 224 -8.68 -9.23 -6.30
C ILE A 224 -8.80 -10.65 -5.75
N TRP A 225 -7.77 -11.46 -6.01
CA TRP A 225 -7.70 -12.87 -5.59
C TRP A 225 -7.01 -13.06 -4.27
N GLN A 226 -5.90 -12.37 -4.09
CA GLN A 226 -5.07 -12.49 -2.90
C GLN A 226 -4.27 -11.23 -2.67
N THR A 227 -4.05 -10.89 -1.40
CA THR A 227 -3.08 -9.89 -0.96
C THR A 227 -2.13 -10.51 0.04
N VAL A 228 -0.85 -10.16 -0.07
CA VAL A 228 0.20 -10.61 0.85
C VAL A 228 1.10 -9.43 1.17
N VAL A 229 1.51 -9.29 2.43
CA VAL A 229 2.50 -8.32 2.86
C VAL A 229 3.71 -9.05 3.41
N LEU A 230 4.84 -8.86 2.78
CA LEU A 230 6.13 -9.40 3.21
C LEU A 230 6.88 -8.32 4.01
N PRO A 231 7.43 -8.63 5.21
CA PRO A 231 8.16 -7.66 6.03
C PRO A 231 9.61 -7.45 5.57
N ILE A 232 9.82 -7.42 4.27
CA ILE A 232 11.08 -7.23 3.57
C ILE A 232 10.95 -6.08 2.57
N GLY A 233 12.04 -5.33 2.35
CA GLY A 233 12.04 -4.20 1.43
C GLY A 233 13.43 -3.57 1.33
N GLY A 234 13.54 -2.43 0.64
CA GLY A 234 14.79 -1.77 0.30
C GLY A 234 15.71 -1.42 1.48
N ASN A 235 15.16 -1.26 2.70
CA ASN A 235 15.96 -1.01 3.91
C ASN A 235 16.84 -2.21 4.32
N LEU A 236 16.50 -3.44 3.92
CA LEU A 236 17.38 -4.58 4.15
C LEU A 236 18.64 -4.49 3.29
N VAL A 237 18.49 -4.09 2.03
CA VAL A 237 19.63 -3.81 1.14
C VAL A 237 20.54 -2.75 1.77
N THR A 238 19.96 -1.64 2.24
CA THR A 238 20.71 -0.57 2.92
C THR A 238 21.41 -1.05 4.18
N SER A 239 20.75 -1.90 4.98
CA SER A 239 21.34 -2.50 6.17
C SER A 239 22.55 -3.38 5.85
N ASP A 240 22.45 -4.19 4.79
CA ASP A 240 23.55 -5.05 4.38
C ASP A 240 24.75 -4.25 3.86
N ILE A 241 24.50 -3.17 3.12
CA ILE A 241 25.55 -2.23 2.71
C ILE A 241 26.21 -1.58 3.95
N ALA A 242 25.40 -1.11 4.90
CA ALA A 242 25.89 -0.48 6.12
C ALA A 242 26.78 -1.43 6.93
N ILE A 243 26.40 -2.70 7.05
CA ILE A 243 27.16 -3.73 7.75
C ILE A 243 28.41 -4.12 6.94
N GLY A 244 28.25 -4.44 5.65
CA GLY A 244 29.32 -4.94 4.79
C GLY A 244 30.44 -3.91 4.58
N LEU A 245 30.08 -2.64 4.45
CA LEU A 245 31.03 -1.54 4.26
C LEU A 245 31.35 -0.76 5.56
N ARG A 246 30.73 -1.13 6.70
CA ARG A 246 30.87 -0.49 8.01
C ARG A 246 30.56 1.01 7.99
N LEU A 247 29.47 1.38 7.33
CA LEU A 247 29.01 2.75 7.13
C LEU A 247 27.79 3.07 7.98
N PRO A 248 27.56 4.36 8.30
CA PRO A 248 26.27 4.79 8.83
C PRO A 248 25.12 4.49 7.84
N PHE A 249 23.94 4.15 8.36
CA PHE A 249 22.78 3.77 7.54
C PHE A 249 22.42 4.83 6.48
N GLY A 250 22.47 6.12 6.82
CA GLY A 250 22.19 7.21 5.88
C GLY A 250 23.17 7.24 4.70
N VAL A 251 24.46 7.05 4.97
CA VAL A 251 25.50 6.97 3.93
C VAL A 251 25.33 5.74 3.05
N ALA A 252 24.99 4.60 3.65
CA ALA A 252 24.69 3.36 2.91
C ALA A 252 23.47 3.53 1.99
N GLU A 253 22.44 4.27 2.43
CA GLU A 253 21.27 4.60 1.61
C GLU A 253 21.66 5.50 0.43
N GLU A 254 22.45 6.54 0.65
CA GLU A 254 22.93 7.42 -0.41
C GLU A 254 23.80 6.66 -1.43
N LEU A 255 24.67 5.76 -0.97
CA LEU A 255 25.48 4.91 -1.84
C LEU A 255 24.59 3.97 -2.67
N LYS A 256 23.60 3.32 -2.05
CA LYS A 256 22.64 2.47 -2.73
C LYS A 256 21.92 3.20 -3.86
N VAL A 257 21.41 4.40 -3.59
CA VAL A 257 20.63 5.18 -4.54
C VAL A 257 21.50 5.73 -5.67
N THR A 258 22.76 6.13 -5.37
CA THR A 258 23.63 6.82 -6.32
C THR A 258 24.44 5.85 -7.19
N TYR A 259 24.98 4.80 -6.59
CA TYR A 259 25.93 3.89 -7.23
C TYR A 259 25.46 2.43 -7.29
N GLY A 260 24.33 2.10 -6.64
CA GLY A 260 23.83 0.73 -6.55
C GLY A 260 23.53 0.12 -7.91
N HIS A 261 23.85 -1.17 -8.03
CA HIS A 261 23.51 -2.01 -9.16
C HIS A 261 23.38 -3.45 -8.67
N CYS A 262 22.47 -4.25 -9.24
CA CYS A 262 22.25 -5.64 -8.84
C CYS A 262 23.03 -6.67 -9.67
N ASP A 263 23.76 -6.23 -10.70
CA ASP A 263 24.62 -7.09 -11.52
C ASP A 263 26.07 -6.59 -11.47
N PRO A 264 26.95 -7.21 -10.67
CA PRO A 264 28.35 -6.80 -10.57
C PRO A 264 29.16 -7.08 -11.85
N SER A 265 28.68 -7.91 -12.79
CA SER A 265 29.40 -8.24 -14.01
C SER A 265 29.52 -7.07 -15.01
N VAL A 266 28.61 -6.09 -14.92
CA VAL A 266 28.60 -4.90 -15.78
C VAL A 266 29.47 -3.76 -15.24
N ILE A 267 30.08 -3.94 -14.04
CA ILE A 267 30.88 -2.92 -13.36
C ILE A 267 32.37 -3.19 -13.62
N ALA A 268 33.10 -2.15 -14.02
CA ALA A 268 34.53 -2.26 -14.25
C ALA A 268 35.29 -2.55 -12.95
N GLU A 269 36.36 -3.36 -13.01
CA GLU A 269 37.17 -3.77 -11.84
C GLU A 269 37.84 -2.56 -11.13
N ASP A 270 38.11 -1.50 -11.86
CA ASP A 270 38.76 -0.27 -11.38
C ASP A 270 37.77 0.86 -10.99
N ASP A 271 36.45 0.57 -11.07
CA ASP A 271 35.42 1.55 -10.67
C ASP A 271 35.34 1.66 -9.15
N MET A 272 35.82 2.80 -8.63
CA MET A 272 35.94 3.07 -7.19
C MET A 272 35.03 4.23 -6.79
N ILE A 273 34.40 4.08 -5.66
CA ILE A 273 33.55 5.12 -5.03
C ILE A 273 34.39 5.80 -3.96
N ASP A 274 34.51 7.14 -4.05
CA ASP A 274 35.17 7.98 -3.06
C ASP A 274 34.16 8.33 -1.94
N LEU A 275 34.41 7.82 -0.73
CA LEU A 275 33.57 8.06 0.43
C LEU A 275 33.67 9.49 0.98
N ALA A 276 34.69 10.27 0.64
CA ALA A 276 34.79 11.67 1.03
C ALA A 276 33.59 12.51 0.53
N GLN A 277 32.94 12.08 -0.54
CA GLN A 277 31.74 12.74 -1.06
C GLN A 277 30.54 12.65 -0.09
N PHE A 278 30.50 11.65 0.78
CA PHE A 278 29.42 11.36 1.73
C PHE A 278 29.84 11.60 3.18
N MET A 279 31.12 11.44 3.46
CA MET A 279 31.73 11.59 4.79
C MET A 279 33.04 12.40 4.67
N PRO A 280 33.00 13.73 4.91
CA PRO A 280 34.18 14.59 4.67
C PRO A 280 35.47 14.21 5.41
N ASP A 281 35.34 13.45 6.51
CA ASP A 281 36.47 12.99 7.32
C ASP A 281 36.95 11.57 6.96
N CYS A 282 36.49 11.01 5.82
CA CYS A 282 36.80 9.66 5.36
C CYS A 282 37.46 9.70 3.98
N ASP A 283 38.72 9.27 3.90
CA ASP A 283 39.47 9.19 2.64
C ASP A 283 39.44 7.79 2.00
N ASP A 284 38.53 6.91 2.46
CA ASP A 284 38.46 5.52 1.97
C ASP A 284 37.81 5.45 0.58
N LEU A 285 38.34 4.54 -0.24
CA LEU A 285 37.76 4.17 -1.53
C LEU A 285 37.11 2.79 -1.42
N VAL A 286 35.90 2.66 -1.92
CA VAL A 286 35.14 1.39 -1.96
C VAL A 286 35.00 0.93 -3.39
N PRO A 287 35.36 -0.35 -3.73
CA PRO A 287 35.07 -0.90 -5.03
C PRO A 287 33.55 -0.91 -5.30
N ARG A 288 33.09 -0.29 -6.38
CA ARG A 288 31.67 -0.27 -6.74
C ARG A 288 31.15 -1.69 -7.01
N LYS A 289 32.03 -2.58 -7.48
CA LYS A 289 31.70 -3.99 -7.68
C LYS A 289 31.34 -4.68 -6.36
N LEU A 290 32.06 -4.41 -5.26
CA LEU A 290 31.73 -4.95 -3.93
C LEU A 290 30.36 -4.46 -3.44
N LEU A 291 30.03 -3.18 -3.66
CA LEU A 291 28.69 -2.64 -3.38
C LEU A 291 27.63 -3.42 -4.16
N ALA A 292 27.84 -3.68 -5.44
CA ALA A 292 26.91 -4.41 -6.29
C ALA A 292 26.76 -5.89 -5.85
N GLU A 293 27.83 -6.55 -5.42
CA GLU A 293 27.79 -7.93 -4.89
C GLU A 293 26.94 -8.03 -3.63
N ILE A 294 27.05 -7.06 -2.71
CA ILE A 294 26.20 -6.98 -1.51
C ILE A 294 24.74 -6.78 -1.90
N ILE A 295 24.46 -5.89 -2.86
CA ILE A 295 23.09 -5.61 -3.34
C ILE A 295 22.52 -6.84 -4.02
N GLN A 296 23.28 -7.50 -4.92
CA GLN A 296 22.84 -8.69 -5.64
C GLN A 296 22.40 -9.79 -4.68
N ALA A 297 23.23 -10.13 -3.68
CA ALA A 297 22.93 -11.18 -2.73
C ALA A 297 21.59 -10.95 -2.00
N ARG A 298 21.29 -9.70 -1.62
CA ARG A 298 20.02 -9.36 -0.97
C ARG A 298 18.84 -9.34 -1.96
N MET A 299 19.08 -8.90 -3.19
CA MET A 299 18.03 -8.89 -4.20
C MET A 299 17.66 -10.32 -4.63
N GLU A 300 18.61 -11.23 -4.75
CA GLU A 300 18.34 -12.64 -4.99
C GLU A 300 17.45 -13.22 -3.87
N GLU A 301 17.81 -13.01 -2.59
CA GLU A 301 17.00 -13.47 -1.45
C GLU A 301 15.59 -12.84 -1.42
N LEU A 302 15.43 -11.62 -1.91
CA LEU A 302 14.13 -10.95 -1.94
C LEU A 302 13.18 -11.56 -2.98
N PHE A 303 13.72 -12.12 -4.06
CA PHE A 303 12.95 -12.71 -5.16
C PHE A 303 12.87 -14.25 -5.12
N GLU A 304 13.54 -14.93 -4.19
CA GLU A 304 13.37 -16.36 -3.91
C GLU A 304 12.16 -16.67 -3.03
#